data_9aba59d2c0a8dd9f84986563d0cbadc7
#
_entry.id   9aba59d2c0a8dd9f84986563d0cbadc7
#
_cell.length_a   1.000
_cell.length_b   1.000
_cell.length_c   1.000
_cell.angle_alpha   90.00
_cell.angle_beta   90.00
_cell.angle_gamma   90.00
#
_symmetry.space_group_name_H-M   'P 1'
#
loop_
_entity.id
_entity.type
_entity.pdbx_description
1 polymer ?
#
loop_
_entity_poly.entity_id
_entity_poly.type
_entity_poly.pdbx_seq_one_letter_code
_entity_poly.pdbx_strand_id
1 'polypeptide(L)'
;EVLQVKIEEYKMDSKTIIYKDPSLDKLVETEVINGKCKLQWKVDWAMRWMSFDVDYEMCGKDLTESVDLGSKICRALNKKPPTNLIYEMFLDEKGEKISKSVGNGISVDEWLRYASPESLALYMFQKPKSAKKLHFDVIPKTVDDYLSHYNSYSSLDKNKQYDNPIWHIHSGKPKEFKSEINFNTLTNLVNV
;
A
#
# COMPACT_ATOMS: atom_id res chain seq x y z
N GLU A 1 -5.28 -28.10 -7.52
CA GLU A 1 -5.45 -27.83 -6.09
C GLU A 1 -4.10 -27.69 -5.42
N VAL A 2 -3.95 -26.77 -4.48
CA VAL A 2 -2.71 -26.57 -3.72
C VAL A 2 -2.90 -27.18 -2.34
N LEU A 3 -2.17 -28.25 -2.05
CA LEU A 3 -2.16 -28.86 -0.72
C LEU A 3 -1.30 -28.04 0.24
N GLN A 4 -1.85 -27.71 1.41
CA GLN A 4 -1.10 -27.12 2.52
C GLN A 4 -0.83 -28.21 3.56
N VAL A 5 0.34 -28.83 3.47
CA VAL A 5 0.72 -29.97 4.29
C VAL A 5 2.04 -29.71 5.00
N LYS A 6 2.26 -30.40 6.11
CA LYS A 6 3.54 -30.41 6.80
C LYS A 6 4.57 -31.19 5.97
N ILE A 7 5.73 -30.59 5.75
CA ILE A 7 6.87 -31.29 5.13
C ILE A 7 7.54 -32.17 6.20
N GLU A 8 7.63 -33.45 5.95
CA GLU A 8 8.24 -34.43 6.87
C GLU A 8 9.76 -34.53 6.63
N GLU A 9 10.19 -34.45 5.36
CA GLU A 9 11.60 -34.55 4.99
C GLU A 9 11.92 -33.67 3.78
N TYR A 10 13.14 -33.11 3.77
CA TYR A 10 13.73 -32.36 2.66
C TYR A 10 14.94 -33.14 2.12
N LYS A 11 14.92 -33.49 0.84
CA LYS A 11 16.03 -34.15 0.14
C LYS A 11 16.71 -33.17 -0.80
N MET A 12 17.79 -32.55 -0.34
CA MET A 12 18.48 -31.50 -1.10
C MET A 12 19.07 -32.00 -2.39
N ASP A 13 19.68 -33.22 -2.40
CA ASP A 13 20.37 -33.79 -3.55
C ASP A 13 19.41 -34.11 -4.70
N SER A 14 18.25 -34.68 -4.40
CA SER A 14 17.19 -34.99 -5.37
C SER A 14 16.26 -33.80 -5.66
N LYS A 15 16.37 -32.72 -4.90
CA LYS A 15 15.44 -31.56 -4.94
C LYS A 15 13.99 -31.98 -4.78
N THR A 16 13.74 -32.85 -3.78
CA THR A 16 12.41 -33.36 -3.46
C THR A 16 12.05 -33.09 -2.01
N ILE A 17 10.76 -33.12 -1.75
CA ILE A 17 10.17 -33.08 -0.41
C ILE A 17 9.30 -34.29 -0.20
N ILE A 18 9.22 -34.78 1.03
CA ILE A 18 8.29 -35.82 1.45
C ILE A 18 7.25 -35.21 2.36
N TYR A 19 6.00 -35.50 2.07
CA TYR A 19 4.86 -35.10 2.88
C TYR A 19 3.80 -36.22 2.94
N LYS A 20 2.95 -36.16 3.94
CA LYS A 20 1.80 -37.08 4.04
C LYS A 20 0.62 -36.49 3.26
N ASP A 21 0.20 -37.15 2.19
CA ASP A 21 -0.96 -36.75 1.41
C ASP A 21 -2.23 -37.09 2.20
N PRO A 22 -3.07 -36.09 2.53
CA PRO A 22 -4.26 -36.30 3.33
C PRO A 22 -5.37 -37.12 2.62
N SER A 23 -5.34 -37.16 1.29
CA SER A 23 -6.33 -37.93 0.49
C SER A 23 -5.96 -39.40 0.33
N LEU A 24 -4.66 -39.68 0.30
CA LEU A 24 -4.11 -41.02 0.12
C LEU A 24 -3.69 -41.70 1.44
N ASP A 25 -3.59 -40.91 2.52
CA ASP A 25 -3.04 -41.34 3.83
C ASP A 25 -1.64 -41.96 3.71
N LYS A 26 -0.84 -41.55 2.72
CA LYS A 26 0.48 -42.08 2.40
C LYS A 26 1.51 -40.98 2.32
N LEU A 27 2.77 -41.37 2.55
CA LEU A 27 3.91 -40.51 2.25
C LEU A 27 4.11 -40.43 0.74
N VAL A 28 4.20 -39.20 0.23
CA VAL A 28 4.41 -38.88 -1.18
C VAL A 28 5.69 -38.08 -1.30
N GLU A 29 6.53 -38.43 -2.26
CA GLU A 29 7.72 -37.67 -2.63
C GLU A 29 7.43 -36.86 -3.89
N THR A 30 7.72 -35.54 -3.84
CA THR A 30 7.44 -34.61 -4.92
C THR A 30 8.64 -33.70 -5.15
N GLU A 31 9.00 -33.48 -6.43
CA GLU A 31 10.02 -32.51 -6.81
C GLU A 31 9.58 -31.07 -6.44
N VAL A 32 10.55 -30.24 -5.98
CA VAL A 32 10.28 -28.82 -5.66
C VAL A 32 10.45 -27.89 -6.87
N ILE A 33 10.82 -28.45 -8.04
CA ILE A 33 11.04 -27.72 -9.29
C ILE A 33 9.87 -27.93 -10.26
N ASN A 34 9.93 -27.28 -11.41
CA ASN A 34 8.93 -27.42 -12.51
C ASN A 34 7.49 -27.06 -12.10
N GLY A 35 7.32 -26.15 -11.14
CA GLY A 35 6.00 -25.71 -10.72
C GLY A 35 5.21 -26.69 -9.88
N LYS A 36 5.82 -27.80 -9.43
CA LYS A 36 5.14 -28.81 -8.61
C LYS A 36 4.94 -28.37 -7.15
N CYS A 37 5.75 -27.43 -6.68
CA CYS A 37 5.62 -26.84 -5.34
C CYS A 37 5.47 -25.32 -5.43
N LYS A 38 4.74 -24.77 -4.48
CA LYS A 38 4.59 -23.32 -4.31
C LYS A 38 5.11 -22.93 -2.93
N LEU A 39 5.91 -21.87 -2.88
CA LEU A 39 6.32 -21.28 -1.61
C LEU A 39 5.13 -20.71 -0.86
N GLN A 40 5.16 -20.76 0.46
CA GLN A 40 4.24 -20.00 1.29
C GLN A 40 4.40 -18.50 1.02
N TRP A 41 3.31 -17.75 1.14
CA TRP A 41 3.23 -16.32 0.85
C TRP A 41 4.41 -15.50 1.39
N LYS A 42 4.76 -15.66 2.67
CA LYS A 42 5.80 -14.85 3.31
C LYS A 42 7.20 -15.14 2.73
N VAL A 43 7.46 -16.38 2.36
CA VAL A 43 8.71 -16.81 1.71
C VAL A 43 8.75 -16.38 0.25
N ASP A 44 7.64 -16.53 -0.48
CA ASP A 44 7.48 -16.10 -1.87
C ASP A 44 7.71 -14.58 -2.01
N TRP A 45 7.17 -13.81 -1.06
CA TRP A 45 7.35 -12.35 -1.06
C TRP A 45 8.82 -11.96 -0.87
N ALA A 46 9.52 -12.57 0.08
CA ALA A 46 10.95 -12.37 0.27
C ALA A 46 11.77 -12.79 -0.97
N MET A 47 11.43 -13.92 -1.58
CA MET A 47 12.07 -14.36 -2.83
C MET A 47 11.90 -13.32 -3.95
N ARG A 48 10.71 -12.72 -4.09
CA ARG A 48 10.46 -11.66 -5.09
C ARG A 48 11.28 -10.42 -4.80
N TRP A 49 11.36 -9.96 -3.55
CA TRP A 49 12.23 -8.85 -3.17
C TRP A 49 13.67 -9.07 -3.59
N MET A 50 14.20 -10.29 -3.38
CA MET A 50 15.57 -10.62 -3.74
C MET A 50 15.76 -10.78 -5.25
N SER A 51 14.78 -11.37 -5.96
CA SER A 51 14.88 -11.65 -7.40
C SER A 51 14.78 -10.39 -8.26
N PHE A 52 14.03 -9.40 -7.78
CA PHE A 52 13.83 -8.13 -8.47
C PHE A 52 14.66 -6.98 -7.89
N ASP A 53 15.55 -7.26 -6.93
CA ASP A 53 16.37 -6.25 -6.22
C ASP A 53 15.52 -5.06 -5.74
N VAL A 54 14.42 -5.36 -5.04
CA VAL A 54 13.44 -4.35 -4.59
C VAL A 54 14.07 -3.46 -3.52
N ASP A 55 14.15 -2.15 -3.77
CA ASP A 55 14.70 -1.16 -2.84
C ASP A 55 13.67 -0.66 -1.83
N TYR A 56 12.39 -0.61 -2.23
CA TYR A 56 11.32 -0.01 -1.45
C TYR A 56 10.01 -0.78 -1.60
N GLU A 57 9.36 -1.09 -0.47
CA GLU A 57 8.10 -1.80 -0.41
C GLU A 57 7.09 -1.09 0.49
N MET A 58 5.87 -0.92 0.02
CA MET A 58 4.78 -0.32 0.79
C MET A 58 3.70 -1.36 1.07
N CYS A 59 3.21 -1.41 2.30
CA CYS A 59 2.11 -2.31 2.64
C CYS A 59 1.24 -1.77 3.78
N GLY A 60 0.02 -2.30 3.87
CA GLY A 60 -0.85 -2.06 5.01
C GLY A 60 -0.34 -2.74 6.29
N LYS A 61 -0.73 -2.23 7.44
CA LYS A 61 -0.28 -2.74 8.75
C LYS A 61 -0.64 -4.20 9.02
N ASP A 62 -1.62 -4.74 8.34
CA ASP A 62 -2.01 -6.15 8.41
C ASP A 62 -0.93 -7.10 7.86
N LEU A 63 0.04 -6.57 7.10
CA LEU A 63 1.18 -7.32 6.59
C LEU A 63 2.48 -7.13 7.41
N THR A 64 2.45 -6.43 8.53
CA THR A 64 3.64 -6.12 9.36
C THR A 64 4.45 -7.37 9.69
N GLU A 65 3.79 -8.43 10.19
CA GLU A 65 4.49 -9.69 10.50
C GLU A 65 5.12 -10.34 9.26
N SER A 66 4.48 -10.18 8.09
CA SER A 66 5.00 -10.72 6.84
C SER A 66 6.23 -9.97 6.36
N VAL A 67 6.26 -8.63 6.55
CA VAL A 67 7.43 -7.78 6.29
C VAL A 67 8.59 -8.16 7.19
N ASP A 68 8.34 -8.34 8.49
CA ASP A 68 9.37 -8.70 9.46
C ASP A 68 9.99 -10.06 9.14
N LEU A 69 9.15 -11.05 8.83
CA LEU A 69 9.62 -12.38 8.47
C LEU A 69 10.36 -12.38 7.12
N GLY A 70 9.81 -11.70 6.10
CA GLY A 70 10.46 -11.54 4.80
C GLY A 70 11.83 -10.88 4.93
N SER A 71 11.94 -9.85 5.77
CA SER A 71 13.21 -9.18 6.08
C SER A 71 14.23 -10.11 6.74
N LYS A 72 13.78 -10.98 7.65
CA LYS A 72 14.65 -12.02 8.27
C LYS A 72 15.12 -13.04 7.23
N ILE A 73 14.25 -13.47 6.33
CA ILE A 73 14.59 -14.41 5.24
C ILE A 73 15.62 -13.78 4.31
N CYS A 74 15.46 -12.53 3.88
CA CYS A 74 16.46 -11.83 3.06
C CYS A 74 17.85 -11.83 3.74
N ARG A 75 17.89 -11.46 5.03
CA ARG A 75 19.17 -11.45 5.79
C ARG A 75 19.79 -12.84 5.93
N ALA A 76 18.98 -13.87 6.17
CA ALA A 76 19.46 -15.26 6.25
C ALA A 76 20.08 -15.73 4.94
N LEU A 77 19.65 -15.17 3.81
CA LEU A 77 20.19 -15.42 2.47
C LEU A 77 21.25 -14.39 2.04
N ASN A 78 21.82 -13.64 2.98
CA ASN A 78 22.85 -12.61 2.76
C ASN A 78 22.40 -11.50 1.78
N LYS A 79 21.11 -11.17 1.77
CA LYS A 79 20.53 -10.06 0.97
C LYS A 79 19.99 -8.97 1.88
N LYS A 80 20.07 -7.73 1.40
CA LYS A 80 19.45 -6.58 2.07
C LYS A 80 17.94 -6.58 1.80
N PRO A 81 17.09 -6.52 2.83
CA PRO A 81 15.65 -6.34 2.60
C PRO A 81 15.35 -4.92 2.11
N PRO A 82 14.22 -4.68 1.42
CA PRO A 82 13.78 -3.35 1.03
C PRO A 82 13.53 -2.44 2.23
N THR A 83 13.63 -1.14 2.01
CA THR A 83 13.09 -0.15 2.95
C THR A 83 11.58 -0.21 2.92
N ASN A 84 10.93 -0.30 4.09
CA ASN A 84 9.49 -0.50 4.17
C ASN A 84 8.76 0.76 4.65
N LEU A 85 7.61 1.06 4.04
CA LEU A 85 6.61 1.98 4.58
C LEU A 85 5.34 1.19 4.90
N ILE A 86 5.06 1.05 6.19
CA ILE A 86 3.82 0.43 6.67
C ILE A 86 2.82 1.54 6.96
N TYR A 87 1.67 1.51 6.26
CA TYR A 87 0.62 2.51 6.43
C TYR A 87 -0.60 1.94 7.17
N GLU A 88 -1.34 2.84 7.82
CA GLU A 88 -2.57 2.52 8.52
C GLU A 88 -3.75 2.27 7.57
N MET A 89 -4.76 1.60 8.10
CA MET A 89 -5.97 1.29 7.34
C MET A 89 -6.84 2.53 7.15
N PHE A 90 -7.61 2.51 6.07
CA PHE A 90 -8.72 3.43 5.88
C PHE A 90 -9.98 2.86 6.52
N LEU A 91 -10.73 3.76 7.14
CA LEU A 91 -11.97 3.47 7.85
C LEU A 91 -13.13 4.14 7.11
N ASP A 92 -14.31 3.60 7.23
CA ASP A 92 -15.53 4.24 6.72
C ASP A 92 -15.96 5.42 7.60
N GLU A 93 -17.08 6.03 7.29
CA GLU A 93 -17.67 7.14 8.06
C GLU A 93 -17.90 6.78 9.52
N LYS A 94 -18.29 5.54 9.82
CA LYS A 94 -18.56 5.05 11.17
C LYS A 94 -17.29 4.68 11.94
N GLY A 95 -16.15 4.62 11.26
CA GLY A 95 -14.87 4.20 11.83
C GLY A 95 -14.63 2.70 11.75
N GLU A 96 -15.37 1.98 10.91
CA GLU A 96 -15.19 0.56 10.64
C GLU A 96 -14.22 0.35 9.49
N LYS A 97 -13.59 -0.84 9.44
CA LYS A 97 -12.65 -1.17 8.37
C LYS A 97 -13.36 -1.21 7.02
N ILE A 98 -12.81 -0.49 6.03
CA ILE A 98 -13.32 -0.56 4.65
C ILE A 98 -13.05 -1.95 4.08
N SER A 99 -14.07 -2.54 3.50
CA SER A 99 -14.04 -3.84 2.85
C SER A 99 -14.71 -3.80 1.48
N LYS A 100 -14.05 -4.38 0.47
CA LYS A 100 -14.61 -4.48 -0.88
C LYS A 100 -15.95 -5.23 -0.92
N SER A 101 -16.10 -6.26 -0.08
CA SER A 101 -17.33 -7.06 -0.02
C SER A 101 -18.49 -6.31 0.61
N VAL A 102 -18.24 -5.36 1.48
CA VAL A 102 -19.25 -4.52 2.14
C VAL A 102 -19.57 -3.28 1.29
N GLY A 103 -18.61 -2.79 0.48
CA GLY A 103 -18.79 -1.61 -0.35
C GLY A 103 -18.93 -0.30 0.44
N ASN A 104 -18.34 -0.24 1.65
CA ASN A 104 -18.48 0.88 2.58
C ASN A 104 -17.37 1.94 2.43
N GLY A 105 -16.65 1.96 1.32
CA GLY A 105 -15.58 2.94 1.04
C GLY A 105 -15.84 3.66 -0.27
N ILE A 106 -15.05 4.71 -0.53
CA ILE A 106 -15.02 5.42 -1.80
C ILE A 106 -13.94 4.78 -2.69
N SER A 107 -14.29 4.52 -3.95
CA SER A 107 -13.34 4.10 -4.96
C SER A 107 -12.54 5.30 -5.51
N VAL A 108 -11.41 5.02 -6.16
CA VAL A 108 -10.61 6.05 -6.86
C VAL A 108 -11.46 6.75 -7.93
N ASP A 109 -12.24 5.97 -8.69
CA ASP A 109 -13.10 6.53 -9.76
C ASP A 109 -14.17 7.47 -9.20
N GLU A 110 -14.73 7.15 -8.04
CA GLU A 110 -15.69 8.04 -7.36
C GLU A 110 -15.02 9.33 -6.88
N TRP A 111 -13.82 9.24 -6.30
CA TRP A 111 -13.07 10.44 -5.92
C TRP A 111 -12.82 11.35 -7.12
N LEU A 112 -12.34 10.78 -8.24
CA LEU A 112 -11.98 11.53 -9.44
C LEU A 112 -13.17 12.17 -10.19
N ARG A 113 -14.40 11.83 -9.83
CA ARG A 113 -15.60 12.54 -10.31
C ARG A 113 -15.76 13.93 -9.70
N TYR A 114 -15.23 14.14 -8.50
CA TYR A 114 -15.46 15.34 -7.71
C TYR A 114 -14.19 16.14 -7.44
N ALA A 115 -13.03 15.52 -7.53
CA ALA A 115 -11.77 16.12 -7.15
C ALA A 115 -10.60 15.62 -8.01
N SER A 116 -9.51 16.38 -7.99
CA SER A 116 -8.31 16.06 -8.77
C SER A 116 -7.51 14.89 -8.20
N PRO A 117 -6.72 14.19 -9.03
CA PRO A 117 -5.80 13.15 -8.56
C PRO A 117 -4.74 13.69 -7.59
N GLU A 118 -4.37 14.97 -7.71
CA GLU A 118 -3.41 15.61 -6.80
C GLU A 118 -3.97 15.75 -5.38
N SER A 119 -5.27 16.08 -5.26
CA SER A 119 -5.94 16.11 -3.95
C SER A 119 -6.01 14.72 -3.33
N LEU A 120 -6.26 13.68 -4.12
CA LEU A 120 -6.21 12.31 -3.66
C LEU A 120 -4.81 11.91 -3.19
N ALA A 121 -3.77 12.28 -3.96
CA ALA A 121 -2.37 12.04 -3.59
C ALA A 121 -2.04 12.68 -2.23
N LEU A 122 -2.46 13.93 -2.00
CA LEU A 122 -2.31 14.58 -0.70
C LEU A 122 -2.98 13.78 0.41
N TYR A 123 -4.25 13.38 0.21
CA TYR A 123 -5.00 12.62 1.18
C TYR A 123 -4.33 11.29 1.53
N MET A 124 -3.86 10.55 0.53
CA MET A 124 -3.26 9.23 0.71
C MET A 124 -1.97 9.30 1.53
N PHE A 125 -1.09 10.27 1.25
CA PHE A 125 0.23 10.37 1.88
C PHE A 125 0.28 11.29 3.11
N GLN A 126 -0.73 12.11 3.35
CA GLN A 126 -0.79 12.91 4.57
C GLN A 126 -0.99 12.01 5.79
N LYS A 127 -0.02 11.99 6.73
CA LYS A 127 -0.06 11.17 7.96
C LYS A 127 -0.31 9.67 7.69
N PRO A 128 0.53 8.97 6.93
CA PRO A 128 0.28 7.58 6.50
C PRO A 128 0.23 6.58 7.68
N LYS A 129 0.81 6.93 8.83
CA LYS A 129 0.83 6.09 10.05
C LYS A 129 -0.40 6.30 10.96
N SER A 130 -1.40 7.06 10.50
CA SER A 130 -2.62 7.32 11.25
C SER A 130 -3.82 6.79 10.46
N ALA A 131 -4.71 6.08 11.12
CA ALA A 131 -5.97 5.64 10.51
C ALA A 131 -6.78 6.86 10.06
N LYS A 132 -7.36 6.79 8.86
CA LYS A 132 -8.13 7.88 8.25
C LYS A 132 -9.48 7.38 7.79
N LYS A 133 -10.50 8.22 7.97
CA LYS A 133 -11.83 7.94 7.46
C LYS A 133 -11.93 8.33 5.99
N LEU A 134 -12.31 7.41 5.12
CA LEU A 134 -12.45 7.62 3.68
C LEU A 134 -13.93 7.54 3.29
N HIS A 135 -14.60 8.68 3.24
CA HIS A 135 -15.98 8.87 2.83
C HIS A 135 -16.13 10.20 2.08
N PHE A 136 -17.29 10.46 1.48
CA PHE A 136 -17.49 11.61 0.59
C PHE A 136 -17.15 12.97 1.22
N ASP A 137 -17.48 13.18 2.49
CA ASP A 137 -17.26 14.47 3.16
C ASP A 137 -15.78 14.84 3.34
N VAL A 138 -14.86 13.89 3.19
CA VAL A 138 -13.43 14.21 3.24
C VAL A 138 -12.93 14.86 1.96
N ILE A 139 -13.66 14.72 0.83
CA ILE A 139 -13.25 15.24 -0.48
C ILE A 139 -13.16 16.78 -0.46
N PRO A 140 -14.22 17.53 -0.11
CA PRO A 140 -14.20 18.98 -0.07
C PRO A 140 -13.06 19.53 0.77
N LYS A 141 -12.91 18.99 1.98
CA LYS A 141 -11.84 19.39 2.90
C LYS A 141 -10.45 19.13 2.32
N THR A 142 -10.26 17.97 1.71
CA THR A 142 -8.95 17.62 1.13
C THR A 142 -8.61 18.50 -0.06
N VAL A 143 -9.59 18.87 -0.89
CA VAL A 143 -9.37 19.82 -1.99
C VAL A 143 -8.97 21.19 -1.43
N ASP A 144 -9.62 21.67 -0.39
CA ASP A 144 -9.30 22.96 0.22
C ASP A 144 -7.93 22.94 0.90
N ASP A 145 -7.58 21.84 1.58
CA ASP A 145 -6.24 21.64 2.14
C ASP A 145 -5.17 21.64 1.02
N TYR A 146 -5.43 20.95 -0.10
CA TYR A 146 -4.53 20.94 -1.25
C TYR A 146 -4.34 22.35 -1.83
N LEU A 147 -5.42 23.09 -2.06
CA LEU A 147 -5.38 24.46 -2.57
C LEU A 147 -4.64 25.40 -1.61
N SER A 148 -4.81 25.23 -0.31
CA SER A 148 -4.08 26.00 0.71
C SER A 148 -2.57 25.76 0.65
N HIS A 149 -2.14 24.50 0.56
CA HIS A 149 -0.74 24.16 0.36
C HIS A 149 -0.21 24.72 -0.95
N TYR A 150 -1.00 24.66 -2.01
CA TYR A 150 -0.61 25.16 -3.32
C TYR A 150 -0.43 26.69 -3.34
N ASN A 151 -1.40 27.44 -2.83
CA ASN A 151 -1.38 28.89 -2.78
C ASN A 151 -0.21 29.44 -1.95
N SER A 152 0.16 28.73 -0.88
CA SER A 152 1.30 29.13 -0.04
C SER A 152 2.65 28.73 -0.63
N TYR A 153 2.72 27.75 -1.54
CA TYR A 153 3.96 27.16 -2.03
C TYR A 153 4.94 28.17 -2.62
N SER A 154 4.47 29.07 -3.49
CA SER A 154 5.32 30.07 -4.18
C SER A 154 5.94 31.10 -3.24
N SER A 155 5.33 31.34 -2.08
CA SER A 155 5.83 32.26 -1.05
C SER A 155 6.87 31.66 -0.11
N LEU A 156 7.05 30.33 -0.16
CA LEU A 156 8.00 29.63 0.70
C LEU A 156 9.44 29.75 0.18
N ASP A 157 10.40 29.79 1.09
CA ASP A 157 11.80 29.59 0.74
C ASP A 157 12.06 28.13 0.23
N LYS A 158 13.15 27.93 -0.49
CA LYS A 158 13.45 26.64 -1.13
C LYS A 158 13.44 25.44 -0.18
N ASN A 159 13.95 25.60 1.03
CA ASN A 159 13.98 24.49 1.98
C ASN A 159 12.56 24.10 2.42
N LYS A 160 11.73 25.08 2.71
CA LYS A 160 10.31 24.85 3.06
C LYS A 160 9.48 24.36 1.87
N GLN A 161 9.88 24.71 0.63
CA GLN A 161 9.26 24.12 -0.55
C GLN A 161 9.47 22.62 -0.63
N TYR A 162 10.66 22.10 -0.27
CA TYR A 162 10.91 20.64 -0.21
C TYR A 162 10.09 19.92 0.84
N ASP A 163 9.76 20.59 1.94
CA ASP A 163 8.90 20.02 2.99
C ASP A 163 7.40 20.12 2.65
N ASN A 164 7.03 20.91 1.64
CA ASN A 164 5.64 21.09 1.23
C ASN A 164 5.18 19.91 0.34
N PRO A 165 4.01 19.30 0.61
CA PRO A 165 3.49 18.19 -0.20
C PRO A 165 3.35 18.51 -1.69
N ILE A 166 3.12 19.77 -2.06
CA ILE A 166 3.03 20.23 -3.46
C ILE A 166 4.30 19.91 -4.26
N TRP A 167 5.49 20.06 -3.64
CA TRP A 167 6.74 19.67 -4.28
C TRP A 167 6.72 18.21 -4.72
N HIS A 168 6.30 17.30 -3.86
CA HIS A 168 6.29 15.87 -4.11
C HIS A 168 5.20 15.45 -5.10
N ILE A 169 3.99 15.98 -4.94
CA ILE A 169 2.85 15.70 -5.82
C ILE A 169 3.15 16.11 -7.27
N HIS A 170 3.86 17.24 -7.46
CA HIS A 170 4.19 17.77 -8.79
C HIS A 170 5.63 17.47 -9.24
N SER A 171 6.33 16.55 -8.58
CA SER A 171 7.72 16.18 -8.92
C SER A 171 8.66 17.38 -9.03
N GLY A 172 8.54 18.35 -8.12
CA GLY A 172 9.35 19.56 -8.06
C GLY A 172 9.01 20.64 -9.08
N LYS A 173 7.98 20.48 -9.87
CA LYS A 173 7.58 21.42 -10.94
C LYS A 173 6.09 21.76 -10.90
N PRO A 174 5.57 22.33 -9.80
CA PRO A 174 4.18 22.77 -9.78
C PRO A 174 3.99 23.88 -10.82
N LYS A 175 2.90 23.79 -11.59
CA LYS A 175 2.54 24.87 -12.52
C LYS A 175 2.07 26.09 -11.73
N GLU A 176 2.24 27.29 -12.27
CA GLU A 176 1.62 28.46 -11.65
C GLU A 176 0.10 28.33 -11.69
N PHE A 177 -0.51 28.31 -10.52
CA PHE A 177 -1.95 28.26 -10.36
C PHE A 177 -2.33 28.94 -9.05
N LYS A 178 -3.36 29.75 -9.08
CA LYS A 178 -3.94 30.37 -7.88
C LYS A 178 -5.44 30.23 -7.95
N SER A 179 -6.03 29.62 -6.93
CA SER A 179 -7.47 29.63 -6.77
C SER A 179 -7.86 30.59 -5.64
N GLU A 180 -8.78 31.48 -5.94
CA GLU A 180 -9.38 32.38 -4.94
C GLU A 180 -10.66 31.77 -4.32
N ILE A 181 -11.21 30.75 -4.95
CA ILE A 181 -12.42 30.06 -4.52
C ILE A 181 -12.04 28.65 -4.07
N ASN A 182 -12.46 28.29 -2.87
CA ASN A 182 -12.29 26.96 -2.33
C ASN A 182 -13.58 26.13 -2.49
N PHE A 183 -13.49 24.83 -2.29
CA PHE A 183 -14.61 23.91 -2.48
C PHE A 183 -15.77 24.21 -1.49
N ASN A 184 -15.43 24.55 -0.25
CA ASN A 184 -16.41 24.88 0.77
C ASN A 184 -17.20 26.15 0.41
N THR A 185 -16.55 27.18 -0.18
CA THR A 185 -17.23 28.36 -0.69
C THR A 185 -18.22 28.01 -1.78
N LEU A 186 -17.83 27.15 -2.74
CA LEU A 186 -18.73 26.71 -3.81
C LEU A 186 -19.93 25.95 -3.26
N THR A 187 -19.72 25.04 -2.32
CA THR A 187 -20.81 24.28 -1.68
C THR A 187 -21.79 25.21 -0.96
N ASN A 188 -21.30 26.22 -0.27
CA ASN A 188 -22.16 27.20 0.41
C ASN A 188 -22.97 28.04 -0.59
N LEU A 189 -22.41 28.41 -1.74
CA LEU A 189 -23.12 29.17 -2.78
C LEU A 189 -24.23 28.36 -3.46
N VAL A 190 -24.08 27.04 -3.57
CA VAL A 190 -25.11 26.17 -4.17
C VAL A 190 -26.26 25.87 -3.23
N ASN A 191 -26.06 26.00 -1.92
CA ASN A 191 -27.05 25.71 -0.89
C ASN A 191 -27.88 26.97 -0.48
N VAL A 192 -27.70 28.10 -1.16
CA VAL A 192 -28.48 29.33 -1.02
C VAL A 192 -29.49 29.42 -2.17
#